data_1ebb1764ef88ff46ca0633ec97a3943a
#
_entry.id   1ebb1764ef88ff46ca0633ec97a3943a
#
_cell.length_a   1.000
_cell.length_b   1.000
_cell.length_c   1.000
_cell.angle_alpha   90.00
_cell.angle_beta   90.00
_cell.angle_gamma   90.00
#
_symmetry.space_group_name_H-M   'P 1'
#
loop_
_entity.id
_entity.type
_entity.pdbx_description
1 polymer ?
#
loop_
_entity_poly.entity_id
_entity_poly.type
_entity_poly.pdbx_seq_one_letter_code
_entity_poly.pdbx_strand_id
1 'polypeptide(L)'
;MSSYPALRMRRLRRHDWTRRLVAENALSPADFIWPVFVIEGDNKREAVSSMPGVERLSVDLLVQAAKEAAQLGIPVIALFPQTPAGLKTDDGREAVNPDNLVCRAVRAIKSAVPQIGVLCDVALDPYTSHGHDGLLRDGDVHNDSTVEMLVRQSLVQVEAGCDIIAPSDMMDGRIGAIRGSLEKAGHHNTLLMAYAAKYASAFYGPFRDAVGSAKSLVGDKRTYQMDPANSDEALREVALDLAEGADMVMVKPGMPYLDLVWRVKDRFGVPTFAYQVSGEYAMLQAAFEKNWLDRDRAILESLTGFKRAGASGVLTYFAVEAARLLKR
;
A
#
# COMPACT_ATOMS: atom_id res chain seq x y z
N MET A 1 -12.75 25.17 35.73
CA MET A 1 -13.07 24.94 34.30
C MET A 1 -14.09 25.97 33.86
N SER A 2 -13.86 26.64 32.71
CA SER A 2 -14.86 27.58 32.16
C SER A 2 -16.07 26.80 31.65
N SER A 3 -17.27 27.32 31.86
CA SER A 3 -18.55 26.69 31.52
C SER A 3 -19.44 27.64 30.69
N TYR A 4 -20.56 27.13 30.21
CA TYR A 4 -21.60 27.97 29.60
C TYR A 4 -22.03 29.09 30.54
N PRO A 5 -22.23 30.36 30.07
CA PRO A 5 -22.17 30.81 28.67
C PRO A 5 -20.81 31.27 28.19
N ALA A 6 -19.77 31.32 29.05
CA ALA A 6 -18.42 31.78 28.68
C ALA A 6 -17.79 30.87 27.60
N LEU A 7 -17.93 29.56 27.75
CA LEU A 7 -17.50 28.56 26.76
C LEU A 7 -18.68 28.17 25.85
N ARG A 8 -18.55 28.41 24.56
CA ARG A 8 -19.54 28.03 23.53
C ARG A 8 -18.82 27.44 22.32
N MET A 9 -18.72 26.12 22.25
CA MET A 9 -18.03 25.39 21.18
C MET A 9 -18.57 25.66 19.77
N ARG A 10 -19.85 26.05 19.65
CA ARG A 10 -20.48 26.39 18.35
C ARG A 10 -19.92 27.66 17.71
N ARG A 11 -19.23 28.55 18.44
CA ARG A 11 -18.65 29.78 17.87
C ARG A 11 -17.69 29.47 16.73
N LEU A 12 -16.82 28.47 16.90
CA LEU A 12 -15.82 28.06 15.91
C LEU A 12 -16.42 27.30 14.70
N ARG A 13 -17.67 26.84 14.83
CA ARG A 13 -18.35 26.08 13.75
C ARG A 13 -19.24 26.95 12.88
N ARG A 14 -19.53 28.20 13.29
CA ARG A 14 -20.61 29.03 12.71
C ARG A 14 -20.33 29.44 11.25
N HIS A 15 -19.12 29.85 10.95
CA HIS A 15 -18.72 30.35 9.64
C HIS A 15 -17.70 29.45 8.98
N ASP A 16 -17.67 29.45 7.64
CA ASP A 16 -16.72 28.63 6.89
C ASP A 16 -15.27 29.03 7.21
N TRP A 17 -14.96 30.33 7.21
CA TRP A 17 -13.61 30.80 7.52
C TRP A 17 -13.16 30.41 8.95
N THR A 18 -14.06 30.36 9.94
CA THR A 18 -13.68 29.89 11.27
C THR A 18 -13.38 28.40 11.29
N ARG A 19 -14.20 27.59 10.59
CA ARG A 19 -13.94 26.15 10.48
C ARG A 19 -12.59 25.87 9.80
N ARG A 20 -12.27 26.60 8.72
CA ARG A 20 -10.95 26.49 8.06
C ARG A 20 -9.80 26.92 8.94
N LEU A 21 -9.98 28.02 9.70
CA LEU A 21 -8.95 28.55 10.59
C LEU A 21 -8.56 27.58 11.71
N VAL A 22 -9.52 26.81 12.23
CA VAL A 22 -9.29 25.91 13.36
C VAL A 22 -9.22 24.42 12.93
N ALA A 23 -9.11 24.14 11.65
CA ALA A 23 -8.93 22.78 11.15
C ALA A 23 -7.55 22.26 11.59
N GLU A 24 -7.56 21.14 12.32
CA GLU A 24 -6.34 20.54 12.88
C GLU A 24 -5.55 19.72 11.86
N ASN A 25 -6.26 19.20 10.85
CA ASN A 25 -5.67 18.36 9.81
C ASN A 25 -6.08 18.88 8.43
N ALA A 26 -5.14 18.87 7.51
CA ALA A 26 -5.35 19.18 6.10
C ALA A 26 -4.81 18.05 5.23
N LEU A 27 -5.53 17.76 4.14
CA LEU A 27 -5.07 16.85 3.09
C LEU A 27 -4.35 17.63 2.00
N SER A 28 -3.32 17.02 1.46
CA SER A 28 -2.64 17.46 0.24
C SER A 28 -2.38 16.27 -0.67
N PRO A 29 -2.13 16.46 -1.96
CA PRO A 29 -1.71 15.36 -2.86
C PRO A 29 -0.44 14.64 -2.37
N ALA A 30 0.42 15.33 -1.61
CA ALA A 30 1.63 14.75 -1.04
C ALA A 30 1.37 13.70 0.07
N ASP A 31 0.14 13.60 0.56
CA ASP A 31 -0.25 12.57 1.51
C ASP A 31 -0.61 11.23 0.85
N PHE A 32 -0.59 11.13 -0.48
CA PHE A 32 -1.07 9.94 -1.18
C PHE A 32 0.05 9.13 -1.81
N ILE A 33 -0.06 7.81 -1.69
CA ILE A 33 0.64 6.82 -2.52
C ILE A 33 -0.42 6.18 -3.42
N TRP A 34 -0.20 6.18 -4.74
CA TRP A 34 -1.16 5.62 -5.68
C TRP A 34 -0.82 4.19 -6.08
N PRO A 35 -1.61 3.17 -5.64
CA PRO A 35 -1.44 1.79 -6.08
C PRO A 35 -1.96 1.59 -7.50
N VAL A 36 -1.15 0.96 -8.34
CA VAL A 36 -1.46 0.68 -9.74
C VAL A 36 -1.19 -0.78 -10.10
N PHE A 37 -2.05 -1.35 -10.93
CA PHE A 37 -1.90 -2.71 -11.43
C PHE A 37 -1.24 -2.72 -12.79
N VAL A 38 -0.22 -3.57 -12.95
CA VAL A 38 0.58 -3.67 -14.18
C VAL A 38 0.30 -4.99 -14.88
N ILE A 39 0.08 -4.95 -16.20
CA ILE A 39 -0.14 -6.13 -17.05
C ILE A 39 0.81 -6.14 -18.24
N GLU A 40 0.98 -7.33 -18.83
CA GLU A 40 1.67 -7.51 -20.08
C GLU A 40 0.86 -6.95 -21.25
N GLY A 41 1.56 -6.47 -22.26
CA GLY A 41 0.98 -5.95 -23.49
C GLY A 41 1.50 -4.57 -23.86
N ASP A 42 0.92 -4.01 -24.92
CA ASP A 42 1.21 -2.68 -25.43
C ASP A 42 -0.12 -1.97 -25.66
N ASN A 43 -0.23 -0.71 -25.24
CA ASN A 43 -1.46 0.10 -25.26
C ASN A 43 -2.69 -0.62 -24.69
N LYS A 44 -2.50 -1.40 -23.64
CA LYS A 44 -3.52 -2.29 -23.07
C LYS A 44 -4.06 -1.73 -21.76
N ARG A 45 -5.41 -1.68 -21.65
CA ARG A 45 -6.16 -1.37 -20.43
C ARG A 45 -7.16 -2.50 -20.16
N GLU A 46 -7.24 -2.92 -18.92
CA GLU A 46 -8.26 -3.88 -18.48
C GLU A 46 -8.91 -3.37 -17.20
N ALA A 47 -10.23 -3.17 -17.21
CA ALA A 47 -10.97 -2.81 -16.01
C ALA A 47 -10.92 -3.93 -14.96
N VAL A 48 -10.81 -3.56 -13.68
CA VAL A 48 -10.98 -4.49 -12.57
C VAL A 48 -12.45 -4.49 -12.17
N SER A 49 -13.16 -5.59 -12.49
CA SER A 49 -14.63 -5.65 -12.34
C SER A 49 -15.10 -5.42 -10.89
N SER A 50 -14.33 -5.89 -9.91
CA SER A 50 -14.61 -5.73 -8.48
C SER A 50 -14.18 -4.36 -7.90
N MET A 51 -13.55 -3.49 -8.72
CA MET A 51 -13.07 -2.17 -8.32
C MET A 51 -13.42 -1.12 -9.39
N PRO A 52 -14.67 -0.64 -9.45
CA PRO A 52 -15.10 0.31 -10.46
C PRO A 52 -14.18 1.54 -10.56
N GLY A 53 -13.71 1.86 -11.78
CA GLY A 53 -12.80 2.97 -12.04
C GLY A 53 -11.31 2.62 -11.87
N VAL A 54 -10.96 1.42 -11.41
CA VAL A 54 -9.58 0.93 -11.35
C VAL A 54 -9.29 0.06 -12.57
N GLU A 55 -8.13 0.28 -13.17
CA GLU A 55 -7.67 -0.45 -14.36
C GLU A 55 -6.30 -1.09 -14.11
N ARG A 56 -6.05 -2.18 -14.84
CA ARG A 56 -4.71 -2.74 -15.05
C ARG A 56 -4.14 -2.08 -16.31
N LEU A 57 -2.89 -1.66 -16.28
CA LEU A 57 -2.26 -0.91 -17.35
C LEU A 57 -1.00 -1.62 -17.85
N SER A 58 -0.81 -1.66 -19.16
CA SER A 58 0.49 -1.99 -19.76
C SER A 58 1.56 -0.94 -19.40
N VAL A 59 2.85 -1.30 -19.49
CA VAL A 59 3.96 -0.46 -19.03
C VAL A 59 3.97 0.93 -19.70
N ASP A 60 3.67 1.02 -20.99
CA ASP A 60 3.59 2.27 -21.75
C ASP A 60 2.48 3.20 -21.22
N LEU A 61 1.29 2.66 -20.92
CA LEU A 61 0.19 3.43 -20.33
C LEU A 61 0.45 3.77 -18.86
N LEU A 62 1.13 2.90 -18.13
CA LEU A 62 1.56 3.16 -16.76
C LEU A 62 2.51 4.36 -16.68
N VAL A 63 3.41 4.53 -17.63
CA VAL A 63 4.27 5.72 -17.74
C VAL A 63 3.44 6.99 -17.91
N GLN A 64 2.36 6.97 -18.70
CA GLN A 64 1.46 8.12 -18.83
C GLN A 64 0.73 8.42 -17.50
N ALA A 65 0.26 7.37 -16.84
CA ALA A 65 -0.37 7.49 -15.54
C ALA A 65 0.58 8.06 -14.46
N ALA A 66 1.85 7.66 -14.49
CA ALA A 66 2.88 8.21 -13.60
C ALA A 66 3.15 9.70 -13.85
N LYS A 67 3.16 10.14 -15.13
CA LYS A 67 3.25 11.57 -15.48
C LYS A 67 2.09 12.37 -14.92
N GLU A 68 0.88 11.86 -15.04
CA GLU A 68 -0.32 12.51 -14.48
C GLU A 68 -0.26 12.58 -12.95
N ALA A 69 0.11 11.49 -12.28
CA ALA A 69 0.26 11.47 -10.83
C ALA A 69 1.27 12.53 -10.34
N ALA A 70 2.43 12.62 -10.99
CA ALA A 70 3.44 13.63 -10.69
C ALA A 70 2.93 15.07 -10.90
N GLN A 71 2.18 15.34 -11.99
CA GLN A 71 1.57 16.65 -12.26
C GLN A 71 0.49 17.02 -11.23
N LEU A 72 -0.18 16.04 -10.67
CA LEU A 72 -1.15 16.22 -9.58
C LEU A 72 -0.47 16.46 -8.23
N GLY A 73 0.84 16.23 -8.12
CA GLY A 73 1.60 16.38 -6.88
C GLY A 73 1.59 15.13 -6.00
N ILE A 74 1.21 13.96 -6.55
CA ILE A 74 1.31 12.67 -5.86
C ILE A 74 2.79 12.25 -5.89
N PRO A 75 3.43 12.01 -4.73
CA PRO A 75 4.87 11.78 -4.68
C PRO A 75 5.29 10.36 -5.05
N VAL A 76 4.43 9.37 -4.86
CA VAL A 76 4.79 7.94 -4.97
C VAL A 76 3.69 7.16 -5.66
N ILE A 77 4.09 6.23 -6.54
CA ILE A 77 3.23 5.17 -7.05
C ILE A 77 3.70 3.81 -6.55
N ALA A 78 2.75 2.92 -6.24
CA ALA A 78 3.02 1.56 -5.78
C ALA A 78 2.63 0.53 -6.85
N LEU A 79 3.55 -0.35 -7.23
CA LEU A 79 3.38 -1.28 -8.36
C LEU A 79 2.93 -2.66 -7.90
N PHE A 80 1.86 -3.17 -8.51
CA PHE A 80 1.33 -4.51 -8.27
C PHE A 80 1.14 -5.25 -9.60
N PRO A 81 1.91 -6.32 -9.90
CA PRO A 81 1.82 -7.02 -11.17
C PRO A 81 0.66 -7.99 -11.22
N GLN A 82 0.04 -8.14 -12.39
CA GLN A 82 -0.69 -9.31 -12.76
C GLN A 82 0.23 -10.22 -13.58
N THR A 83 0.92 -11.11 -12.90
CA THR A 83 1.84 -12.06 -13.57
C THR A 83 1.04 -13.04 -14.43
N PRO A 84 1.42 -13.26 -15.71
CA PRO A 84 0.80 -14.29 -16.54
C PRO A 84 0.84 -15.68 -15.89
N ALA A 85 -0.24 -16.45 -16.02
CA ALA A 85 -0.34 -17.75 -15.35
C ALA A 85 0.81 -18.71 -15.72
N GLY A 86 1.30 -18.66 -16.96
CA GLY A 86 2.43 -19.48 -17.42
C GLY A 86 3.79 -19.15 -16.78
N LEU A 87 3.92 -18.00 -16.09
CA LEU A 87 5.12 -17.60 -15.38
C LEU A 87 5.02 -17.83 -13.86
N LYS A 88 3.84 -18.22 -13.36
CA LYS A 88 3.67 -18.60 -11.95
C LYS A 88 4.17 -20.01 -11.71
N THR A 89 4.98 -20.16 -10.68
CA THR A 89 5.59 -21.45 -10.29
C THR A 89 5.49 -21.66 -8.78
N ASP A 90 5.65 -22.87 -8.30
CA ASP A 90 5.59 -23.15 -6.85
C ASP A 90 6.72 -22.45 -6.07
N ASP A 91 7.84 -22.22 -6.71
CA ASP A 91 8.99 -21.51 -6.13
C ASP A 91 9.00 -19.99 -6.39
N GLY A 92 8.00 -19.45 -7.09
CA GLY A 92 7.87 -18.02 -7.35
C GLY A 92 9.06 -17.39 -8.09
N ARG A 93 9.80 -18.18 -8.88
CA ARG A 93 11.08 -17.76 -9.50
C ARG A 93 11.01 -16.50 -10.36
N GLU A 94 9.84 -16.16 -10.89
CA GLU A 94 9.65 -14.92 -11.66
C GLU A 94 9.85 -13.68 -10.80
N ALA A 95 9.68 -13.75 -9.48
CA ALA A 95 9.93 -12.64 -8.56
C ALA A 95 11.39 -12.15 -8.60
N VAL A 96 12.33 -13.03 -8.90
CA VAL A 96 13.78 -12.74 -8.95
C VAL A 96 14.32 -12.64 -10.38
N ASN A 97 13.47 -12.66 -11.38
CA ASN A 97 13.84 -12.38 -12.76
C ASN A 97 14.09 -10.87 -12.93
N PRO A 98 15.30 -10.39 -13.30
CA PRO A 98 15.60 -8.96 -13.45
C PRO A 98 14.76 -8.28 -14.54
N ASP A 99 14.19 -9.05 -15.46
CA ASP A 99 13.34 -8.57 -16.55
C ASP A 99 11.85 -8.88 -16.34
N ASN A 100 11.45 -9.20 -15.11
CA ASN A 100 10.05 -9.36 -14.78
C ASN A 100 9.25 -8.06 -15.02
N LEU A 101 7.94 -8.18 -15.07
CA LEU A 101 7.04 -7.07 -15.40
C LEU A 101 7.23 -5.85 -14.48
N VAL A 102 7.44 -6.05 -13.17
CA VAL A 102 7.67 -4.95 -12.21
C VAL A 102 8.99 -4.25 -12.50
N CYS A 103 10.09 -4.97 -12.69
CA CYS A 103 11.40 -4.38 -12.97
C CYS A 103 11.40 -3.59 -14.29
N ARG A 104 10.71 -4.07 -15.33
CA ARG A 104 10.53 -3.33 -16.58
C ARG A 104 9.71 -2.06 -16.37
N ALA A 105 8.63 -2.13 -15.58
CA ALA A 105 7.81 -0.98 -15.23
C ALA A 105 8.60 0.08 -14.44
N VAL A 106 9.38 -0.33 -13.43
CA VAL A 106 10.26 0.55 -12.66
C VAL A 106 11.22 1.30 -13.59
N ARG A 107 11.97 0.58 -14.43
CA ARG A 107 12.92 1.20 -15.38
C ARG A 107 12.24 2.21 -16.29
N ALA A 108 11.07 1.87 -16.84
CA ALA A 108 10.33 2.74 -17.74
C ALA A 108 9.85 4.03 -17.05
N ILE A 109 9.32 3.91 -15.82
CA ILE A 109 8.87 5.05 -15.03
C ILE A 109 10.05 5.95 -14.65
N LYS A 110 11.11 5.37 -14.09
CA LYS A 110 12.30 6.15 -13.63
C LYS A 110 12.98 6.87 -14.80
N SER A 111 12.99 6.29 -15.99
CA SER A 111 13.49 6.93 -17.20
C SER A 111 12.62 8.13 -17.65
N ALA A 112 11.29 8.01 -17.56
CA ALA A 112 10.35 9.00 -18.11
C ALA A 112 9.89 10.06 -17.10
N VAL A 113 9.88 9.73 -15.80
CA VAL A 113 9.37 10.55 -14.68
C VAL A 113 10.28 10.37 -13.45
N PRO A 114 11.56 10.75 -13.53
CA PRO A 114 12.54 10.47 -12.47
C PRO A 114 12.20 11.09 -11.11
N GLN A 115 11.35 12.12 -11.08
CA GLN A 115 10.94 12.82 -9.88
C GLN A 115 9.84 12.09 -9.07
N ILE A 116 9.15 11.09 -9.63
CA ILE A 116 8.17 10.32 -8.86
C ILE A 116 8.85 9.14 -8.16
N GLY A 117 8.55 8.94 -6.90
CA GLY A 117 8.99 7.76 -6.16
C GLY A 117 8.25 6.50 -6.64
N VAL A 118 8.97 5.40 -6.76
CA VAL A 118 8.40 4.09 -7.08
C VAL A 118 8.54 3.17 -5.90
N LEU A 119 7.39 2.68 -5.41
CA LEU A 119 7.31 1.67 -4.35
C LEU A 119 7.03 0.31 -4.99
N CYS A 120 7.85 -0.68 -4.67
CA CYS A 120 7.64 -2.07 -5.07
C CYS A 120 7.23 -2.92 -3.87
N ASP A 121 6.14 -3.64 -4.04
CA ASP A 121 5.71 -4.68 -3.10
C ASP A 121 6.70 -5.86 -3.14
N VAL A 122 7.06 -6.38 -1.97
CA VAL A 122 7.91 -7.56 -1.84
C VAL A 122 7.10 -8.65 -1.16
N ALA A 123 6.64 -9.60 -1.96
CA ALA A 123 5.89 -10.79 -1.58
C ALA A 123 5.84 -11.74 -2.78
N LEU A 124 5.60 -13.02 -2.55
CA LEU A 124 5.65 -14.01 -3.63
C LEU A 124 4.28 -14.35 -4.22
N ASP A 125 3.17 -13.94 -3.62
CA ASP A 125 1.81 -14.30 -4.09
C ASP A 125 1.48 -13.87 -5.53
N PRO A 126 2.05 -12.80 -6.11
CA PRO A 126 1.89 -12.55 -7.54
C PRO A 126 2.59 -13.56 -8.45
N TYR A 127 3.57 -14.30 -7.93
CA TYR A 127 4.47 -15.16 -8.68
C TYR A 127 4.32 -16.65 -8.37
N THR A 128 3.68 -16.99 -7.25
CA THR A 128 3.43 -18.39 -6.86
C THR A 128 2.16 -18.95 -7.50
N SER A 129 2.21 -20.25 -7.88
CA SER A 129 1.06 -20.97 -8.41
C SER A 129 -0.02 -21.23 -7.36
N HIS A 130 0.35 -21.33 -6.07
CA HIS A 130 -0.52 -21.58 -4.93
C HIS A 130 -1.04 -20.31 -4.23
N GLY A 131 -0.59 -19.10 -4.61
CA GLY A 131 -1.09 -17.82 -4.15
C GLY A 131 -0.71 -17.39 -2.72
N HIS A 132 0.20 -18.09 -2.06
CA HIS A 132 0.79 -17.65 -0.80
C HIS A 132 1.91 -16.65 -1.00
N ASP A 133 2.12 -15.78 0.02
CA ASP A 133 3.15 -14.73 0.03
C ASP A 133 4.58 -15.28 0.18
N GLY A 134 4.72 -16.59 0.48
CA GLY A 134 5.99 -17.28 0.68
C GLY A 134 6.02 -18.67 0.05
N LEU A 135 7.15 -19.37 0.24
CA LEU A 135 7.41 -20.72 -0.27
C LEU A 135 6.76 -21.76 0.63
N LEU A 136 6.07 -22.73 0.04
CA LEU A 136 5.45 -23.83 0.79
C LEU A 136 6.45 -24.98 1.04
N ARG A 137 6.42 -25.51 2.27
CA ARG A 137 7.04 -26.76 2.66
C ARG A 137 6.09 -27.52 3.56
N ASP A 138 5.81 -28.76 3.26
CA ASP A 138 4.89 -29.62 4.03
C ASP A 138 3.47 -29.03 4.23
N GLY A 139 3.02 -28.21 3.27
CA GLY A 139 1.70 -27.59 3.26
C GLY A 139 1.59 -26.26 4.01
N ASP A 140 2.67 -25.74 4.60
CA ASP A 140 2.70 -24.43 5.25
C ASP A 140 3.79 -23.54 4.66
N VAL A 141 3.72 -22.22 4.91
CA VAL A 141 4.74 -21.27 4.47
C VAL A 141 5.99 -21.40 5.31
N HIS A 142 7.11 -21.70 4.67
CA HIS A 142 8.41 -21.85 5.34
C HIS A 142 9.10 -20.49 5.43
N ASN A 143 9.23 -19.95 6.63
CA ASN A 143 9.74 -18.61 6.91
C ASN A 143 11.11 -18.36 6.29
N ASP A 144 12.13 -19.12 6.67
CA ASP A 144 13.53 -18.81 6.37
C ASP A 144 13.83 -18.85 4.86
N SER A 145 13.34 -19.88 4.15
CA SER A 145 13.52 -19.96 2.69
C SER A 145 12.74 -18.88 1.95
N THR A 146 11.61 -18.43 2.51
CA THR A 146 10.88 -17.29 1.98
C THR A 146 11.68 -16.00 2.14
N VAL A 147 12.25 -15.75 3.32
CA VAL A 147 13.10 -14.56 3.58
C VAL A 147 14.27 -14.49 2.60
N GLU A 148 14.95 -15.62 2.32
CA GLU A 148 16.02 -15.67 1.32
C GLU A 148 15.54 -15.23 -0.07
N MET A 149 14.34 -15.64 -0.46
CA MET A 149 13.75 -15.26 -1.75
C MET A 149 13.36 -13.78 -1.78
N LEU A 150 12.77 -13.25 -0.70
CA LEU A 150 12.39 -11.85 -0.58
C LEU A 150 13.61 -10.92 -0.63
N VAL A 151 14.74 -11.31 -0.04
CA VAL A 151 16.01 -10.59 -0.17
C VAL A 151 16.44 -10.49 -1.64
N ARG A 152 16.39 -11.59 -2.37
CA ARG A 152 16.73 -11.60 -3.80
C ARG A 152 15.77 -10.76 -4.64
N GLN A 153 14.46 -10.84 -4.35
CA GLN A 153 13.45 -10.02 -5.00
C GLN A 153 13.69 -8.53 -4.76
N SER A 154 14.03 -8.15 -3.53
CA SER A 154 14.32 -6.76 -3.17
C SER A 154 15.53 -6.22 -3.93
N LEU A 155 16.62 -6.98 -4.01
CA LEU A 155 17.83 -6.58 -4.75
C LEU A 155 17.52 -6.36 -6.24
N VAL A 156 16.82 -7.28 -6.87
CA VAL A 156 16.44 -7.17 -8.30
C VAL A 156 15.57 -5.94 -8.56
N GLN A 157 14.63 -5.61 -7.67
CA GLN A 157 13.79 -4.42 -7.80
C GLN A 157 14.59 -3.12 -7.61
N VAL A 158 15.52 -3.09 -6.66
CA VAL A 158 16.36 -1.91 -6.42
C VAL A 158 17.34 -1.69 -7.59
N GLU A 159 17.93 -2.74 -8.13
CA GLU A 159 18.77 -2.69 -9.34
C GLU A 159 17.99 -2.16 -10.56
N ALA A 160 16.69 -2.41 -10.61
CA ALA A 160 15.81 -1.81 -11.64
C ALA A 160 15.51 -0.32 -11.41
N GLY A 161 15.84 0.24 -10.23
CA GLY A 161 15.65 1.65 -9.88
C GLY A 161 14.49 1.92 -8.91
N CYS A 162 14.00 0.92 -8.17
CA CYS A 162 12.98 1.09 -7.15
C CYS A 162 13.51 1.97 -5.99
N ASP A 163 12.71 2.94 -5.53
CA ASP A 163 13.08 3.86 -4.46
C ASP A 163 12.68 3.33 -3.07
N ILE A 164 11.56 2.60 -2.99
CA ILE A 164 10.98 2.11 -1.73
C ILE A 164 10.66 0.62 -1.87
N ILE A 165 11.32 -0.20 -1.07
CA ILE A 165 11.00 -1.62 -0.91
C ILE A 165 9.97 -1.78 0.20
N ALA A 166 8.86 -2.46 -0.09
CA ALA A 166 7.74 -2.58 0.83
C ALA A 166 7.34 -4.06 1.07
N PRO A 167 8.03 -4.77 1.99
CA PRO A 167 7.73 -6.17 2.28
C PRO A 167 6.33 -6.33 2.89
N SER A 168 5.48 -7.09 2.21
CA SER A 168 4.08 -7.31 2.60
C SER A 168 3.76 -8.77 2.95
N ASP A 169 4.77 -9.60 3.03
CA ASP A 169 4.71 -11.05 3.23
C ASP A 169 4.42 -11.47 4.68
N MET A 170 4.84 -10.69 5.67
CA MET A 170 4.74 -10.95 7.12
C MET A 170 5.64 -12.09 7.64
N MET A 171 6.77 -12.38 6.98
CA MET A 171 7.75 -13.34 7.53
C MET A 171 8.58 -12.71 8.64
N ASP A 172 8.96 -13.52 9.63
CA ASP A 172 9.80 -13.08 10.74
C ASP A 172 11.22 -12.77 10.28
N GLY A 173 11.77 -11.63 10.70
CA GLY A 173 13.16 -11.24 10.41
C GLY A 173 13.42 -10.73 8.99
N ARG A 174 12.40 -10.60 8.14
CA ARG A 174 12.55 -10.20 6.75
C ARG A 174 13.10 -8.79 6.56
N ILE A 175 12.71 -7.86 7.42
CA ILE A 175 13.16 -6.45 7.32
C ILE A 175 14.66 -6.38 7.56
N GLY A 176 15.17 -7.03 8.61
CA GLY A 176 16.59 -7.06 8.93
C GLY A 176 17.43 -7.74 7.85
N ALA A 177 16.95 -8.86 7.31
CA ALA A 177 17.61 -9.58 6.23
C ALA A 177 17.70 -8.74 4.94
N ILE A 178 16.60 -8.07 4.56
CA ILE A 178 16.56 -7.18 3.39
C ILE A 178 17.46 -5.96 3.62
N ARG A 179 17.33 -5.25 4.76
CA ARG A 179 18.18 -4.09 5.08
C ARG A 179 19.64 -4.44 5.03
N GLY A 180 20.05 -5.51 5.71
CA GLY A 180 21.46 -5.96 5.72
C GLY A 180 22.00 -6.29 4.33
N SER A 181 21.17 -6.84 3.46
CA SER A 181 21.55 -7.16 2.09
C SER A 181 21.65 -5.92 1.20
N LEU A 182 20.74 -4.95 1.34
CA LEU A 182 20.80 -3.66 0.65
C LEU A 182 22.06 -2.88 1.03
N GLU A 183 22.38 -2.79 2.34
CA GLU A 183 23.59 -2.14 2.83
C GLU A 183 24.85 -2.79 2.26
N LYS A 184 24.91 -4.12 2.29
CA LYS A 184 26.04 -4.90 1.75
C LYS A 184 26.23 -4.74 0.24
N ALA A 185 25.12 -4.54 -0.49
CA ALA A 185 25.13 -4.30 -1.94
C ALA A 185 25.40 -2.83 -2.30
N GLY A 186 25.51 -1.91 -1.33
CA GLY A 186 25.74 -0.48 -1.54
C GLY A 186 24.48 0.35 -1.81
N HIS A 187 23.28 -0.21 -1.62
CA HIS A 187 21.99 0.48 -1.82
C HIS A 187 21.55 1.23 -0.55
N HIS A 188 22.43 2.07 0.00
CA HIS A 188 22.23 2.75 1.29
C HIS A 188 21.05 3.74 1.32
N ASN A 189 20.60 4.24 0.17
CA ASN A 189 19.54 5.22 0.06
C ASN A 189 18.15 4.62 -0.24
N THR A 190 18.07 3.29 -0.38
CA THR A 190 16.79 2.62 -0.59
C THR A 190 15.97 2.61 0.69
N LEU A 191 14.74 3.13 0.62
CA LEU A 191 13.84 3.16 1.76
C LEU A 191 13.16 1.80 1.96
N LEU A 192 12.94 1.43 3.23
CA LEU A 192 12.12 0.28 3.62
C LEU A 192 10.83 0.75 4.27
N MET A 193 9.69 0.43 3.64
CA MET A 193 8.36 0.60 4.21
C MET A 193 7.79 -0.77 4.59
N ALA A 194 7.91 -1.14 5.86
CA ALA A 194 7.39 -2.42 6.33
C ALA A 194 5.86 -2.42 6.41
N TYR A 195 5.22 -3.44 5.84
CA TYR A 195 3.83 -3.76 6.19
C TYR A 195 3.82 -4.40 7.58
N ALA A 196 4.15 -3.61 8.58
CA ALA A 196 4.43 -4.06 9.93
C ALA A 196 3.19 -4.54 10.70
N ALA A 197 2.01 -4.09 10.31
CA ALA A 197 0.74 -4.51 10.91
C ALA A 197 -0.25 -4.87 9.80
N LYS A 198 -0.09 -6.07 9.22
CA LYS A 198 -0.98 -6.61 8.17
C LYS A 198 -1.83 -7.73 8.73
N TYR A 199 -3.14 -7.54 8.65
CA TYR A 199 -4.15 -8.44 9.21
C TYR A 199 -4.72 -9.42 8.18
N ALA A 200 -5.11 -10.61 8.63
CA ALA A 200 -5.88 -11.58 7.85
C ALA A 200 -7.32 -11.05 7.67
N SER A 201 -7.54 -10.25 6.64
CA SER A 201 -8.73 -9.43 6.49
C SER A 201 -9.67 -9.92 5.38
N ALA A 202 -10.98 -9.79 5.62
CA ALA A 202 -12.02 -9.99 4.61
C ALA A 202 -12.02 -8.89 3.53
N PHE A 203 -11.40 -7.73 3.79
CA PHE A 203 -11.36 -6.58 2.87
C PHE A 203 -10.38 -6.74 1.69
N TYR A 204 -9.70 -7.88 1.52
CA TYR A 204 -8.76 -8.11 0.41
C TYR A 204 -9.39 -8.74 -0.83
N GLY A 205 -10.68 -9.09 -0.80
CA GLY A 205 -11.35 -9.79 -1.92
C GLY A 205 -11.10 -9.16 -3.29
N PRO A 206 -11.41 -7.86 -3.50
CA PRO A 206 -11.23 -7.22 -4.81
C PRO A 206 -9.77 -7.14 -5.28
N PHE A 207 -8.79 -7.04 -4.38
CA PHE A 207 -7.37 -7.07 -4.74
C PHE A 207 -6.96 -8.40 -5.38
N ARG A 208 -7.47 -9.52 -4.85
CA ARG A 208 -7.19 -10.85 -5.41
C ARG A 208 -7.69 -10.99 -6.84
N ASP A 209 -8.83 -10.37 -7.15
CA ASP A 209 -9.34 -10.27 -8.53
C ASP A 209 -8.39 -9.44 -9.39
N ALA A 210 -7.95 -8.28 -8.89
CA ALA A 210 -7.08 -7.36 -9.63
C ALA A 210 -5.74 -7.97 -10.04
N VAL A 211 -5.08 -8.75 -9.15
CA VAL A 211 -3.81 -9.43 -9.44
C VAL A 211 -3.98 -10.85 -10.01
N GLY A 212 -5.24 -11.29 -10.23
CA GLY A 212 -5.54 -12.61 -10.80
C GLY A 212 -5.20 -13.78 -9.88
N SER A 213 -5.22 -13.58 -8.54
CA SER A 213 -4.91 -14.63 -7.55
C SER A 213 -6.15 -15.21 -6.85
N ALA A 214 -7.36 -14.74 -7.18
CA ALA A 214 -8.60 -15.16 -6.51
C ALA A 214 -8.88 -16.66 -6.56
N LYS A 215 -8.37 -17.36 -7.59
CA LYS A 215 -8.56 -18.81 -7.79
C LYS A 215 -7.35 -19.65 -7.39
N SER A 216 -6.23 -19.04 -7.02
CA SER A 216 -4.96 -19.72 -6.79
C SER A 216 -4.71 -20.03 -5.31
N LEU A 217 -5.32 -19.28 -4.39
CA LEU A 217 -5.03 -19.43 -2.96
C LEU A 217 -5.54 -20.79 -2.44
N VAL A 218 -4.60 -21.58 -1.94
CA VAL A 218 -4.85 -22.86 -1.27
C VAL A 218 -4.90 -22.61 0.24
N GLY A 219 -6.03 -22.88 0.90
CA GLY A 219 -6.19 -22.61 2.32
C GLY A 219 -6.41 -21.12 2.62
N ASP A 220 -5.75 -20.59 3.67
CA ASP A 220 -5.82 -19.19 4.06
C ASP A 220 -4.43 -18.63 4.45
N LYS A 221 -4.35 -17.37 4.84
CA LYS A 221 -3.09 -16.69 5.16
C LYS A 221 -2.94 -16.42 6.68
N ARG A 222 -3.71 -17.10 7.54
CA ARG A 222 -3.75 -16.84 8.98
C ARG A 222 -2.53 -17.35 9.74
N THR A 223 -1.71 -18.20 9.12
CA THR A 223 -0.46 -18.69 9.72
C THR A 223 0.64 -17.62 9.74
N TYR A 224 0.46 -16.52 8.99
CA TYR A 224 1.44 -15.42 8.94
C TYR A 224 0.82 -14.01 8.91
N GLN A 225 -0.45 -13.83 8.60
CA GLN A 225 -1.15 -12.55 8.76
C GLN A 225 -1.84 -12.49 10.13
N MET A 226 -1.80 -11.33 10.75
CA MET A 226 -2.29 -11.13 12.13
C MET A 226 -3.79 -11.35 12.26
N ASP A 227 -4.23 -11.80 13.44
CA ASP A 227 -5.64 -11.92 13.76
C ASP A 227 -6.28 -10.51 13.92
N PRO A 228 -7.41 -10.22 13.25
CA PRO A 228 -8.13 -8.95 13.39
C PRO A 228 -8.53 -8.59 14.84
N ALA A 229 -8.58 -9.55 15.74
CA ALA A 229 -8.89 -9.32 17.16
C ALA A 229 -7.72 -8.75 17.97
N ASN A 230 -6.47 -8.78 17.41
CA ASN A 230 -5.27 -8.46 18.16
C ASN A 230 -4.75 -7.06 17.84
N SER A 231 -4.65 -6.20 18.85
CA SER A 231 -4.09 -4.85 18.68
C SER A 231 -2.70 -4.69 19.32
N ASP A 232 -2.43 -5.40 20.43
CA ASP A 232 -1.13 -5.34 21.12
C ASP A 232 -0.02 -6.08 20.36
N GLU A 233 -0.38 -7.11 19.62
CA GLU A 233 0.49 -7.83 18.70
C GLU A 233 1.07 -6.88 17.65
N ALA A 234 0.25 -6.01 17.05
CA ALA A 234 0.70 -5.02 16.07
C ALA A 234 1.82 -4.12 16.60
N LEU A 235 1.74 -3.71 17.87
CA LEU A 235 2.81 -2.89 18.46
C LEU A 235 4.12 -3.65 18.63
N ARG A 236 4.06 -4.97 18.84
CA ARG A 236 5.26 -5.82 18.92
C ARG A 236 5.87 -6.02 17.53
N GLU A 237 5.05 -6.31 16.52
CA GLU A 237 5.47 -6.44 15.12
C GLU A 237 6.15 -5.15 14.62
N VAL A 238 5.51 -4.00 14.84
CA VAL A 238 6.09 -2.69 14.49
C VAL A 238 7.41 -2.45 15.21
N ALA A 239 7.52 -2.80 16.49
CA ALA A 239 8.76 -2.63 17.25
C ALA A 239 9.90 -3.49 16.69
N LEU A 240 9.61 -4.72 16.26
CA LEU A 240 10.58 -5.62 15.63
C LEU A 240 11.02 -5.07 14.27
N ASP A 241 10.10 -4.73 13.39
CA ASP A 241 10.43 -4.19 12.06
C ASP A 241 11.27 -2.88 12.15
N LEU A 242 10.97 -2.01 13.11
CA LEU A 242 11.77 -0.81 13.37
C LEU A 242 13.18 -1.14 13.88
N ALA A 243 13.31 -2.10 14.80
CA ALA A 243 14.61 -2.54 15.29
C ALA A 243 15.45 -3.23 14.19
N GLU A 244 14.81 -3.84 13.23
CA GLU A 244 15.39 -4.46 12.05
C GLU A 244 15.78 -3.46 10.94
N GLY A 245 15.39 -2.18 11.05
CA GLY A 245 15.81 -1.12 10.14
C GLY A 245 14.76 -0.65 9.15
N ALA A 246 13.46 -0.79 9.45
CA ALA A 246 12.41 -0.12 8.69
C ALA A 246 12.49 1.40 8.85
N ASP A 247 12.42 2.15 7.74
CA ASP A 247 12.36 3.61 7.73
C ASP A 247 10.93 4.12 7.99
N MET A 248 9.96 3.34 7.55
CA MET A 248 8.54 3.64 7.59
C MET A 248 7.74 2.36 7.86
N VAL A 249 6.57 2.52 8.47
CA VAL A 249 5.68 1.39 8.77
C VAL A 249 4.29 1.61 8.19
N MET A 250 3.60 0.55 7.84
CA MET A 250 2.26 0.57 7.27
C MET A 250 1.30 -0.34 8.04
N VAL A 251 0.10 0.18 8.31
CA VAL A 251 -1.05 -0.58 8.83
C VAL A 251 -1.96 -0.96 7.66
N LYS A 252 -2.32 -2.24 7.55
CA LYS A 252 -3.16 -2.79 6.49
C LYS A 252 -4.14 -3.84 7.03
N PRO A 253 -5.47 -3.69 6.82
CA PRO A 253 -6.20 -2.59 6.19
C PRO A 253 -6.13 -1.26 6.93
N GLY A 254 -6.77 -0.22 6.36
CA GLY A 254 -6.69 1.14 6.88
C GLY A 254 -7.90 1.58 7.71
N MET A 255 -9.07 1.83 7.09
CA MET A 255 -10.23 2.43 7.76
C MET A 255 -10.71 1.65 9.00
N PRO A 256 -10.80 0.30 8.98
CA PRO A 256 -11.20 -0.47 10.17
C PRO A 256 -10.14 -0.51 11.27
N TYR A 257 -8.94 -0.01 11.02
CA TYR A 257 -7.76 -0.07 11.90
C TYR A 257 -7.16 1.31 12.21
N LEU A 258 -7.98 2.37 12.23
CA LEU A 258 -7.54 3.74 12.58
C LEU A 258 -7.03 3.83 14.02
N ASP A 259 -7.53 2.99 14.91
CA ASP A 259 -7.02 2.81 16.27
C ASP A 259 -5.55 2.36 16.26
N LEU A 260 -5.20 1.43 15.36
CA LEU A 260 -3.83 0.96 15.20
C LEU A 260 -2.92 2.03 14.59
N VAL A 261 -3.41 2.76 13.59
CA VAL A 261 -2.68 3.91 13.03
C VAL A 261 -2.32 4.91 14.14
N TRP A 262 -3.30 5.23 14.99
CA TRP A 262 -3.08 6.12 16.14
C TRP A 262 -2.09 5.52 17.14
N ARG A 263 -2.29 4.27 17.57
CA ARG A 263 -1.43 3.61 18.57
C ARG A 263 0.02 3.51 18.11
N VAL A 264 0.26 3.18 16.85
CA VAL A 264 1.60 3.08 16.25
C VAL A 264 2.24 4.46 16.20
N LYS A 265 1.52 5.47 15.70
CA LYS A 265 2.03 6.84 15.61
C LYS A 265 2.35 7.43 16.98
N ASP A 266 1.47 7.26 17.95
CA ASP A 266 1.64 7.75 19.32
C ASP A 266 2.82 7.05 20.02
N ARG A 267 2.93 5.74 19.87
CA ARG A 267 3.94 4.92 20.53
C ARG A 267 5.36 5.13 20.00
N PHE A 268 5.51 5.21 18.66
CA PHE A 268 6.83 5.16 18.02
C PHE A 268 7.26 6.48 17.39
N GLY A 269 6.35 7.40 17.09
CA GLY A 269 6.66 8.70 16.48
C GLY A 269 7.18 8.65 15.04
N VAL A 270 7.31 7.47 14.44
CA VAL A 270 7.85 7.25 13.09
C VAL A 270 6.86 7.61 11.99
N PRO A 271 7.31 7.75 10.72
CA PRO A 271 6.41 7.84 9.59
C PRO A 271 5.51 6.59 9.50
N THR A 272 4.19 6.79 9.75
CA THR A 272 3.19 5.74 9.80
C THR A 272 2.23 5.91 8.65
N PHE A 273 2.11 4.89 7.80
CA PHE A 273 1.22 4.86 6.66
C PHE A 273 0.04 3.92 6.91
N ALA A 274 -1.02 4.08 6.13
CA ALA A 274 -2.15 3.19 6.11
C ALA A 274 -2.52 2.82 4.68
N TYR A 275 -3.01 1.59 4.47
CA TYR A 275 -3.54 1.19 3.18
C TYR A 275 -5.07 1.17 3.23
N GLN A 276 -5.72 2.11 2.55
CA GLN A 276 -7.14 2.02 2.23
C GLN A 276 -7.31 0.96 1.14
N VAL A 277 -7.58 -0.28 1.58
CA VAL A 277 -7.51 -1.46 0.70
C VAL A 277 -8.68 -1.59 -0.25
N SER A 278 -8.58 -2.53 -1.17
CA SER A 278 -9.53 -2.77 -2.25
C SER A 278 -10.98 -2.96 -1.80
N GLY A 279 -11.20 -3.65 -0.67
CA GLY A 279 -12.54 -3.84 -0.11
C GLY A 279 -13.12 -2.57 0.46
N GLU A 280 -12.29 -1.72 1.08
CA GLU A 280 -12.72 -0.40 1.57
C GLU A 280 -13.10 0.51 0.40
N TYR A 281 -12.28 0.51 -0.66
CA TYR A 281 -12.56 1.21 -1.90
C TYR A 281 -13.87 0.72 -2.54
N ALA A 282 -14.03 -0.59 -2.72
CA ALA A 282 -15.22 -1.19 -3.34
C ALA A 282 -16.50 -0.92 -2.53
N MET A 283 -16.42 -0.95 -1.21
CA MET A 283 -17.53 -0.63 -0.30
C MET A 283 -18.01 0.82 -0.51
N LEU A 284 -17.08 1.79 -0.60
CA LEU A 284 -17.41 3.18 -0.88
C LEU A 284 -18.00 3.35 -2.29
N GLN A 285 -17.41 2.70 -3.30
CA GLN A 285 -17.94 2.73 -4.68
C GLN A 285 -19.37 2.20 -4.75
N ALA A 286 -19.68 1.08 -4.09
CA ALA A 286 -21.02 0.52 -4.05
C ALA A 286 -22.04 1.49 -3.40
N ALA A 287 -21.64 2.24 -2.39
CA ALA A 287 -22.49 3.28 -1.77
C ALA A 287 -22.68 4.49 -2.70
N PHE A 288 -21.67 4.87 -3.49
CA PHE A 288 -21.75 5.94 -4.48
C PHE A 288 -22.69 5.59 -5.64
N GLU A 289 -22.58 4.38 -6.17
CA GLU A 289 -23.47 3.87 -7.24
C GLU A 289 -24.96 3.93 -6.85
N LYS A 290 -25.26 3.75 -5.57
CA LYS A 290 -26.60 3.81 -5.02
C LYS A 290 -27.02 5.21 -4.56
N ASN A 291 -26.15 6.22 -4.70
CA ASN A 291 -26.37 7.59 -4.20
C ASN A 291 -26.67 7.65 -2.69
N TRP A 292 -26.13 6.73 -1.90
CA TRP A 292 -26.29 6.74 -0.44
C TRP A 292 -25.31 7.68 0.24
N LEU A 293 -24.17 7.94 -0.38
CA LEU A 293 -23.14 8.87 0.09
C LEU A 293 -22.80 9.86 -1.03
N ASP A 294 -22.54 11.11 -0.64
CA ASP A 294 -21.91 12.09 -1.51
C ASP A 294 -20.47 11.67 -1.79
N ARG A 295 -20.14 11.46 -3.08
CA ARG A 295 -18.87 10.89 -3.52
C ARG A 295 -17.67 11.73 -3.09
N ASP A 296 -17.65 12.99 -3.49
CA ASP A 296 -16.51 13.89 -3.27
C ASP A 296 -16.25 14.08 -1.77
N ARG A 297 -17.31 14.28 -1.01
CA ARG A 297 -17.23 14.48 0.44
C ARG A 297 -16.78 13.22 1.16
N ALA A 298 -17.32 12.07 0.83
CA ALA A 298 -16.97 10.82 1.50
C ALA A 298 -15.53 10.38 1.20
N ILE A 299 -15.03 10.60 -0.04
CA ILE A 299 -13.62 10.39 -0.37
C ILE A 299 -12.74 11.26 0.53
N LEU A 300 -12.95 12.57 0.55
CA LEU A 300 -12.13 13.49 1.34
C LEU A 300 -12.26 13.25 2.85
N GLU A 301 -13.46 12.94 3.34
CA GLU A 301 -13.68 12.65 4.76
C GLU A 301 -12.97 11.37 5.21
N SER A 302 -13.05 10.29 4.41
CA SER A 302 -12.34 9.03 4.71
C SER A 302 -10.83 9.24 4.78
N LEU A 303 -10.26 9.97 3.82
CA LEU A 303 -8.83 10.27 3.77
C LEU A 303 -8.39 11.21 4.91
N THR A 304 -9.23 12.21 5.26
CA THR A 304 -9.00 13.06 6.44
C THR A 304 -9.02 12.24 7.73
N GLY A 305 -9.83 11.18 7.78
CA GLY A 305 -9.87 10.24 8.91
C GLY A 305 -8.49 9.62 9.20
N PHE A 306 -7.75 9.23 8.17
CA PHE A 306 -6.38 8.73 8.31
C PHE A 306 -5.41 9.79 8.85
N LYS A 307 -5.48 11.01 8.32
CA LYS A 307 -4.65 12.12 8.82
C LYS A 307 -4.95 12.41 10.28
N ARG A 308 -6.22 12.46 10.67
CA ARG A 308 -6.65 12.68 12.05
C ARG A 308 -6.18 11.54 12.99
N ALA A 309 -6.08 10.32 12.49
CA ALA A 309 -5.50 9.20 13.21
C ALA A 309 -3.95 9.25 13.28
N GLY A 310 -3.31 10.25 12.67
CA GLY A 310 -1.87 10.43 12.73
C GLY A 310 -1.09 9.82 11.56
N ALA A 311 -1.76 9.34 10.51
CA ALA A 311 -1.09 8.81 9.33
C ALA A 311 -0.24 9.90 8.65
N SER A 312 1.01 9.57 8.32
CA SER A 312 1.91 10.39 7.50
C SER A 312 1.48 10.42 6.04
N GLY A 313 0.89 9.32 5.56
CA GLY A 313 0.31 9.22 4.23
C GLY A 313 -0.60 8.00 4.11
N VAL A 314 -1.32 7.93 2.99
CA VAL A 314 -2.31 6.88 2.70
C VAL A 314 -2.07 6.29 1.32
N LEU A 315 -1.93 4.98 1.26
CA LEU A 315 -1.96 4.23 0.02
C LEU A 315 -3.43 3.98 -0.34
N THR A 316 -3.90 4.59 -1.44
CA THR A 316 -5.33 4.60 -1.78
C THR A 316 -5.58 4.62 -3.28
N TYR A 317 -6.56 3.87 -3.73
CA TYR A 317 -7.04 3.90 -5.12
C TYR A 317 -7.76 5.21 -5.48
N PHE A 318 -8.17 6.01 -4.49
CA PHE A 318 -8.71 7.35 -4.71
C PHE A 318 -7.65 8.44 -4.90
N ALA A 319 -6.34 8.13 -4.89
CA ALA A 319 -5.26 9.12 -4.89
C ALA A 319 -5.39 10.18 -5.99
N VAL A 320 -5.59 9.77 -7.23
CA VAL A 320 -5.73 10.69 -8.38
C VAL A 320 -7.01 11.53 -8.28
N GLU A 321 -8.14 10.91 -7.94
CA GLU A 321 -9.42 11.60 -7.77
C GLU A 321 -9.37 12.61 -6.62
N ALA A 322 -8.87 12.19 -5.46
CA ALA A 322 -8.69 13.06 -4.29
C ALA A 322 -7.75 14.24 -4.58
N ALA A 323 -6.62 13.99 -5.28
CA ALA A 323 -5.71 15.04 -5.68
C ALA A 323 -6.35 16.08 -6.61
N ARG A 324 -7.23 15.64 -7.52
CA ARG A 324 -8.02 16.54 -8.37
C ARG A 324 -9.05 17.35 -7.58
N LEU A 325 -9.72 16.73 -6.60
CA LEU A 325 -10.69 17.41 -5.72
C LEU A 325 -10.03 18.49 -4.86
N LEU A 326 -8.82 18.24 -4.38
CA LEU A 326 -8.06 19.19 -3.55
C LEU A 326 -7.52 20.40 -4.33
N LYS A 327 -7.50 20.34 -5.68
CA LYS A 327 -7.09 21.46 -6.55
C LYS A 327 -8.26 22.37 -6.95
N ARG A 328 -9.51 21.98 -6.69
CA ARG A 328 -10.72 22.79 -6.93
C ARG A 328 -10.95 23.79 -5.80
#